data_4f60004dbce059dd621ca93f4b3b02f6
#
_entry.id   4f60004dbce059dd621ca93f4b3b02f6
#
_cell.length_a   1.000
_cell.length_b   1.000
_cell.length_c   1.000
_cell.angle_alpha   90.00
_cell.angle_beta   90.00
_cell.angle_gamma   90.00
#
_symmetry.space_group_name_H-M   'P 1'
#
loop_
_entity.id
_entity.type
_entity.pdbx_description
1 polymer ?
#
loop_
_entity_poly.entity_id
_entity_poly.type
_entity_poly.pdbx_seq_one_letter_code
_entity_poly.pdbx_strand_id
1 'polypeptide(L)'
;MILNHVNLAVSDVQKAREFLMKYFGLDPKGLPGNDKIAILRDEQGMVLTLTNFEGATEVKYPGSFHIGFIQESPAKVDEMNARLKADGYEVDPPSRQHGSWTFYFVAPGGFVIEVLG
;
A
#
# COMPACT_ATOMS: atom_id res chain seq x y z
N MET A 1 17.13 -0.76 18.58
CA MET A 1 15.97 0.10 18.25
C MET A 1 15.36 -0.39 16.97
N ILE A 2 14.05 -0.50 16.89
CA ILE A 2 13.33 -1.08 15.74
C ILE A 2 12.22 -0.12 15.33
N LEU A 3 12.10 0.13 14.03
CA LEU A 3 10.93 0.82 13.48
C LEU A 3 9.73 -0.11 13.62
N ASN A 4 8.79 0.24 14.49
CA ASN A 4 7.67 -0.62 14.86
C ASN A 4 6.45 -0.37 13.97
N HIS A 5 6.14 0.88 13.69
CA HIS A 5 4.94 1.21 12.93
C HIS A 5 5.10 2.50 12.14
N VAL A 6 4.28 2.59 11.10
CA VAL A 6 4.08 3.80 10.30
C VAL A 6 2.58 4.06 10.24
N ASN A 7 2.18 5.32 10.38
CA ASN A 7 0.78 5.74 10.23
C ASN A 7 0.60 6.48 8.90
N LEU A 8 -0.37 6.04 8.11
CA LEU A 8 -0.80 6.74 6.90
C LEU A 8 -2.14 7.41 7.14
N ALA A 9 -2.21 8.70 6.84
CA ALA A 9 -3.48 9.37 6.68
C ALA A 9 -4.09 9.01 5.33
N VAL A 10 -5.32 8.53 5.31
CA VAL A 10 -5.98 8.09 4.07
C VAL A 10 -7.37 8.69 3.96
N SER A 11 -7.87 8.84 2.73
CA SER A 11 -9.20 9.39 2.48
C SER A 11 -10.34 8.40 2.74
N ASP A 12 -10.02 7.09 2.73
CA ASP A 12 -11.00 6.02 2.98
C ASP A 12 -10.28 4.85 3.64
N VAL A 13 -10.46 4.72 4.96
CA VAL A 13 -9.76 3.71 5.77
C VAL A 13 -10.15 2.30 5.35
N GLN A 14 -11.43 2.03 5.15
CA GLN A 14 -11.89 0.66 4.85
C GLN A 14 -11.48 0.21 3.46
N LYS A 15 -11.54 1.09 2.46
CA LYS A 15 -11.07 0.75 1.11
C LYS A 15 -9.56 0.51 1.08
N ALA A 16 -8.79 1.34 1.75
CA ALA A 16 -7.34 1.16 1.85
C ALA A 16 -6.99 -0.17 2.56
N ARG A 17 -7.68 -0.47 3.65
CA ARG A 17 -7.53 -1.73 4.38
C ARG A 17 -7.79 -2.95 3.50
N GLU A 18 -8.94 -2.98 2.84
CA GLU A 18 -9.33 -4.10 1.97
C GLU A 18 -8.34 -4.28 0.81
N PHE A 19 -7.89 -3.19 0.22
CA PHE A 19 -6.91 -3.20 -0.85
C PHE A 19 -5.58 -3.82 -0.40
N LEU A 20 -5.04 -3.35 0.71
CA LEU A 20 -3.77 -3.84 1.25
C LEU A 20 -3.85 -5.31 1.68
N MET A 21 -4.97 -5.74 2.21
CA MET A 21 -5.20 -7.15 2.53
C MET A 21 -5.23 -8.02 1.27
N LYS A 22 -5.97 -7.58 0.26
CA LYS A 22 -6.20 -8.36 -0.96
C LYS A 22 -4.94 -8.50 -1.81
N TYR A 23 -4.21 -7.42 -2.02
CA TYR A 23 -3.08 -7.41 -2.97
C TYR A 23 -1.73 -7.62 -2.29
N PHE A 24 -1.56 -7.20 -1.07
CA PHE A 24 -0.28 -7.25 -0.36
C PHE A 24 -0.28 -8.19 0.85
N GLY A 25 -1.39 -8.85 1.11
CA GLY A 25 -1.45 -9.87 2.15
C GLY A 25 -1.25 -9.35 3.57
N LEU A 26 -1.48 -8.06 3.82
CA LEU A 26 -1.36 -7.54 5.17
C LEU A 26 -2.45 -8.13 6.06
N ASP A 27 -2.08 -8.40 7.32
CA ASP A 27 -2.90 -9.13 8.27
C ASP A 27 -3.54 -8.19 9.30
N PRO A 28 -4.89 -8.15 9.38
CA PRO A 28 -5.59 -7.34 10.36
C PRO A 28 -5.60 -7.95 11.77
N LYS A 29 -5.09 -9.18 11.97
CA LYS A 29 -5.11 -9.89 13.25
C LYS A 29 -6.51 -9.95 13.88
N GLY A 30 -7.53 -10.16 13.05
CA GLY A 30 -8.92 -10.25 13.50
C GLY A 30 -9.59 -8.92 13.86
N LEU A 31 -8.88 -7.80 13.71
CA LEU A 31 -9.44 -6.47 14.01
C LEU A 31 -10.15 -5.91 12.76
N PRO A 32 -11.45 -5.61 12.83
CA PRO A 32 -12.18 -5.13 11.66
C PRO A 32 -11.84 -3.69 11.26
N GLY A 33 -11.30 -2.91 12.19
CA GLY A 33 -11.14 -1.48 11.98
C GLY A 33 -12.49 -0.76 11.88
N ASN A 34 -12.43 0.51 11.55
CA ASN A 34 -13.60 1.36 11.30
C ASN A 34 -13.23 2.48 10.33
N ASP A 35 -14.11 3.46 10.14
CA ASP A 35 -13.85 4.57 9.21
C ASP A 35 -12.72 5.50 9.64
N LYS A 36 -12.29 5.41 10.90
CA LYS A 36 -11.27 6.31 11.47
C LYS A 36 -9.92 5.67 11.60
N ILE A 37 -9.87 4.36 11.84
CA ILE A 37 -8.60 3.65 12.04
C ILE A 37 -8.69 2.19 11.64
N ALA A 38 -7.63 1.68 11.02
CA ALA A 38 -7.37 0.26 10.83
C ALA A 38 -5.90 -0.02 11.11
N ILE A 39 -5.63 -1.22 11.61
CA ILE A 39 -4.28 -1.66 11.99
C ILE A 39 -3.99 -2.96 11.24
N LEU A 40 -2.92 -2.95 10.46
CA LEU A 40 -2.48 -4.09 9.66
C LEU A 40 -1.02 -4.42 10.01
N ARG A 41 -0.61 -5.66 9.73
CA ARG A 41 0.77 -6.12 9.94
C ARG A 41 1.28 -6.88 8.73
N ASP A 42 2.56 -6.73 8.45
CA ASP A 42 3.23 -7.55 7.45
C ASP A 42 3.74 -8.86 8.06
N GLU A 43 4.42 -9.69 7.26
CA GLU A 43 4.96 -10.99 7.66
C GLU A 43 6.00 -10.89 8.79
N GLN A 44 6.67 -9.76 8.92
CA GLN A 44 7.72 -9.55 9.92
C GLN A 44 7.23 -8.79 11.15
N GLY A 45 5.92 -8.48 11.20
CA GLY A 45 5.32 -7.78 12.32
C GLY A 45 5.39 -6.26 12.27
N MET A 46 5.86 -5.68 11.16
CA MET A 46 5.78 -4.23 10.95
C MET A 46 4.32 -3.80 10.90
N VAL A 47 3.97 -2.82 11.70
CA VAL A 47 2.59 -2.34 11.82
C VAL A 47 2.38 -1.15 10.87
N LEU A 48 1.33 -1.24 10.08
CA LEU A 48 0.84 -0.14 9.26
C LEU A 48 -0.54 0.26 9.78
N THR A 49 -0.67 1.49 10.27
CA THR A 49 -1.96 2.05 10.66
C THR A 49 -2.48 2.95 9.57
N LEU A 50 -3.78 2.89 9.34
CA LEU A 50 -4.50 3.73 8.39
C LEU A 50 -5.46 4.59 9.20
N THR A 51 -5.39 5.90 9.06
CA THR A 51 -6.22 6.80 9.87
C THR A 51 -6.91 7.87 9.05
N ASN A 52 -8.10 8.26 9.50
CA ASN A 52 -8.85 9.40 9.02
C ASN A 52 -9.76 9.91 10.15
N PHE A 53 -9.17 10.57 11.14
CA PHE A 53 -9.91 11.03 12.31
C PHE A 53 -10.78 12.27 12.03
N GLU A 54 -10.45 13.01 10.99
CA GLU A 54 -11.08 14.29 10.69
C GLU A 54 -12.20 14.19 9.64
N GLY A 55 -12.44 13.01 9.08
CA GLY A 55 -13.42 12.83 8.00
C GLY A 55 -12.98 13.48 6.69
N ALA A 56 -11.67 13.54 6.43
CA ALA A 56 -11.14 14.08 5.19
C ALA A 56 -11.57 13.25 3.98
N THR A 57 -12.03 13.94 2.93
CA THR A 57 -12.40 13.27 1.65
C THR A 57 -11.22 13.20 0.69
N GLU A 58 -10.14 13.89 0.98
CA GLU A 58 -8.92 13.95 0.19
C GLU A 58 -7.71 14.05 1.11
N VAL A 59 -6.63 13.35 0.75
CA VAL A 59 -5.33 13.50 1.39
C VAL A 59 -4.31 13.91 0.34
N LYS A 60 -3.40 14.81 0.72
CA LYS A 60 -2.31 15.27 -0.14
C LYS A 60 -0.98 14.93 0.50
N TYR A 61 -0.22 14.09 -0.19
CA TYR A 61 1.15 13.78 0.20
C TYR A 61 2.13 14.55 -0.69
N PRO A 62 3.33 14.86 -0.18
CA PRO A 62 4.41 15.32 -1.05
C PRO A 62 4.62 14.36 -2.20
N GLY A 63 4.98 14.87 -3.37
CA GLY A 63 5.06 14.07 -4.61
C GLY A 63 6.00 12.87 -4.54
N SER A 64 7.01 12.92 -3.68
CA SER A 64 7.96 11.82 -3.51
C SER A 64 7.57 10.81 -2.42
N PHE A 65 6.52 11.10 -1.63
CA PHE A 65 6.12 10.20 -0.56
C PHE A 65 5.51 8.91 -1.11
N HIS A 66 6.01 7.78 -0.65
CA HIS A 66 5.46 6.46 -0.99
C HIS A 66 5.85 5.44 0.08
N ILE A 67 5.16 4.30 0.06
CA ILE A 67 5.58 3.09 0.77
C ILE A 67 5.89 2.00 -0.25
N GLY A 68 6.86 1.14 0.05
CA GLY A 68 7.34 0.12 -0.87
C GLY A 68 7.09 -1.29 -0.36
N PHE A 69 6.67 -2.18 -1.28
CA PHE A 69 6.54 -3.61 -1.01
C PHE A 69 7.51 -4.37 -1.91
N ILE A 70 8.47 -5.06 -1.30
CA ILE A 70 9.45 -5.85 -2.04
C ILE A 70 8.89 -7.23 -2.39
N GLN A 71 9.08 -7.63 -3.64
CA GLN A 71 8.70 -8.94 -4.16
C GLN A 71 9.93 -9.84 -4.27
N GLU A 72 9.72 -11.15 -4.36
CA GLU A 72 10.79 -12.15 -4.47
C GLU A 72 11.64 -11.98 -5.73
N SER A 73 11.04 -11.46 -6.81
CA SER A 73 11.69 -11.40 -8.11
C SER A 73 11.03 -10.36 -9.02
N PRO A 74 11.71 -9.92 -10.10
CA PRO A 74 11.09 -9.10 -11.14
C PRO A 74 9.82 -9.73 -11.73
N ALA A 75 9.79 -11.06 -11.87
CA ALA A 75 8.61 -11.76 -12.38
C ALA A 75 7.39 -11.55 -11.47
N LYS A 76 7.59 -11.52 -10.15
CA LYS A 76 6.51 -11.23 -9.21
C LYS A 76 6.03 -9.77 -9.27
N VAL A 77 6.92 -8.85 -9.58
CA VAL A 77 6.55 -7.45 -9.86
C VAL A 77 5.65 -7.38 -11.08
N ASP A 78 6.01 -8.09 -12.17
CA ASP A 78 5.21 -8.15 -13.39
C ASP A 78 3.83 -8.77 -13.14
N GLU A 79 3.76 -9.85 -12.34
CA GLU A 79 2.49 -10.49 -11.97
C GLU A 79 1.57 -9.53 -11.22
N MET A 80 2.10 -8.79 -10.25
CA MET A 80 1.33 -7.80 -9.50
C MET A 80 0.83 -6.69 -10.41
N ASN A 81 1.69 -6.19 -11.30
CA ASN A 81 1.33 -5.16 -12.27
C ASN A 81 0.18 -5.62 -13.17
N ALA A 82 0.28 -6.81 -13.73
CA ALA A 82 -0.74 -7.38 -14.60
C ALA A 82 -2.07 -7.60 -13.85
N ARG A 83 -2.00 -8.06 -12.61
CA ARG A 83 -3.20 -8.28 -11.78
C ARG A 83 -3.92 -6.97 -11.45
N LEU A 84 -3.20 -5.95 -11.03
CA LEU A 84 -3.77 -4.64 -10.73
C LEU A 84 -4.39 -4.01 -11.98
N LYS A 85 -3.70 -4.10 -13.11
CA LYS A 85 -4.21 -3.59 -14.39
C LYS A 85 -5.47 -4.33 -14.82
N ALA A 86 -5.50 -5.66 -14.71
CA ALA A 86 -6.67 -6.47 -15.04
C ALA A 86 -7.88 -6.14 -14.15
N ASP A 87 -7.64 -5.75 -12.91
CA ASP A 87 -8.69 -5.35 -11.95
C ASP A 87 -9.11 -3.88 -12.09
N GLY A 88 -8.57 -3.16 -13.08
CA GLY A 88 -8.99 -1.80 -13.42
C GLY A 88 -8.19 -0.68 -12.78
N TYR A 89 -7.10 -0.98 -12.09
CA TYR A 89 -6.23 0.06 -11.52
C TYR A 89 -5.29 0.64 -12.57
N GLU A 90 -5.06 1.95 -12.48
CA GLU A 90 -4.05 2.62 -13.30
C GLU A 90 -2.68 2.38 -12.70
N VAL A 91 -1.86 1.63 -13.42
CA VAL A 91 -0.48 1.33 -13.02
C VAL A 91 0.46 1.58 -14.18
N ASP A 92 1.61 2.17 -13.90
CA ASP A 92 2.66 2.32 -14.89
C ASP A 92 3.27 0.95 -15.21
N PRO A 93 3.76 0.71 -16.43
CA PRO A 93 4.51 -0.51 -16.70
C PRO A 93 5.78 -0.53 -15.85
N PRO A 94 6.20 -1.73 -15.36
CA PRO A 94 7.45 -1.83 -14.64
C PRO A 94 8.64 -1.37 -15.47
N SER A 95 9.63 -0.81 -14.81
CA SER A 95 10.90 -0.39 -15.43
C SER A 95 12.06 -0.51 -14.46
N ARG A 96 13.28 -0.47 -14.98
CA ARG A 96 14.49 -0.51 -14.15
C ARG A 96 14.76 0.88 -13.59
N GLN A 97 14.65 1.03 -12.28
CA GLN A 97 14.92 2.28 -11.58
C GLN A 97 15.70 1.98 -10.31
N HIS A 98 16.65 2.83 -9.96
CA HIS A 98 17.49 2.72 -8.74
C HIS A 98 17.91 1.28 -8.40
N GLY A 99 18.26 0.50 -9.42
CA GLY A 99 18.74 -0.87 -9.23
C GLY A 99 17.67 -1.94 -9.08
N SER A 100 16.40 -1.57 -9.11
CA SER A 100 15.27 -2.50 -8.98
C SER A 100 14.36 -2.48 -10.19
N TRP A 101 13.65 -3.58 -10.40
CA TRP A 101 12.52 -3.66 -11.32
C TRP A 101 11.29 -3.19 -10.56
N THR A 102 10.67 -2.10 -10.99
CA THR A 102 9.70 -1.41 -10.13
C THR A 102 8.62 -0.67 -10.91
N PHE A 103 7.48 -0.47 -10.26
CA PHE A 103 6.46 0.49 -10.69
C PHE A 103 5.82 1.16 -9.48
N TYR A 104 5.23 2.33 -9.75
CA TYR A 104 4.50 3.13 -8.75
C TYR A 104 3.04 3.27 -9.18
N PHE A 105 2.16 3.39 -8.21
CA PHE A 105 0.75 3.71 -8.47
C PHE A 105 0.11 4.34 -7.25
N VAL A 106 -1.02 5.03 -7.46
CA VAL A 106 -1.83 5.59 -6.38
C VAL A 106 -2.82 4.55 -5.91
N ALA A 107 -2.73 4.18 -4.64
CA ALA A 107 -3.62 3.22 -4.02
C ALA A 107 -4.95 3.86 -3.58
N PRO A 108 -6.02 3.05 -3.40
CA PRO A 108 -7.21 3.53 -2.72
C PRO A 108 -6.87 4.12 -1.36
N GLY A 109 -7.39 5.31 -1.08
CA GLY A 109 -7.01 6.08 0.12
C GLY A 109 -6.05 7.22 -0.17
N GLY A 110 -5.45 7.29 -1.38
CA GLY A 110 -4.72 8.47 -1.86
C GLY A 110 -3.22 8.50 -1.58
N PHE A 111 -2.61 7.38 -1.27
CA PHE A 111 -1.15 7.27 -1.08
C PHE A 111 -0.50 6.47 -2.21
N VAL A 112 0.76 6.73 -2.46
CA VAL A 112 1.53 6.05 -3.50
C VAL A 112 2.18 4.79 -2.94
N ILE A 113 2.08 3.70 -3.71
CA ILE A 113 2.79 2.45 -3.44
C ILE A 113 3.82 2.22 -4.53
N GLU A 114 5.02 1.81 -4.11
CA GLU A 114 6.03 1.23 -4.99
C GLU A 114 6.02 -0.29 -4.83
N VAL A 115 6.01 -1.01 -5.94
CA VAL A 115 6.21 -2.47 -5.97
C VAL A 115 7.54 -2.71 -6.67
N LEU A 116 8.46 -3.39 -5.99
CA LEU A 116 9.82 -3.58 -6.48
C LEU A 116 10.35 -4.99 -6.22
N GLY A 117 11.31 -5.36 -7.04
CA GLY A 117 11.96 -6.68 -6.92
C GLY A 117 13.14 -6.87 -7.87
#